data_5406a25daefe0c1ae4172f0b454d4b3d
#
_entry.id   5406a25daefe0c1ae4172f0b454d4b3d
#
_cell.length_a   1.000
_cell.length_b   1.000
_cell.length_c   1.000
_cell.angle_alpha   90.00
_cell.angle_beta   90.00
_cell.angle_gamma   90.00
#
_symmetry.space_group_name_H-M   'P 1'
#
loop_
_entity.id
_entity.type
_entity.pdbx_description
1 polymer ?
#
loop_
_entity_poly.entity_id
_entity_poly.type
_entity_poly.pdbx_seq_one_letter_code
_entity_poly.pdbx_strand_id
1 'polypeptide(L)'
;PIFEADLGRYYDKFRKPIIVTEFGADTIEGLHSLCSTAFSEEYQCDYLAECCRVFDQMPYVVGEHVWNFADFKTKEGVLRVRGNRKGVFTKEREPKAAAFFLKKRWEKDIKK
;
A
#
# COMPACT_ATOMS: atom_id res chain seq x y z
N PRO A 1 -6.92 5.90 -13.70
CA PRO A 1 -7.38 4.71 -12.99
C PRO A 1 -8.58 4.97 -12.09
N ILE A 2 -9.29 3.92 -11.73
CA ILE A 2 -10.54 3.99 -10.95
C ILE A 2 -10.33 4.69 -9.60
N PHE A 3 -9.23 4.37 -8.90
CA PHE A 3 -8.92 4.92 -7.60
C PHE A 3 -8.73 6.45 -7.62
N GLU A 4 -8.01 6.94 -8.59
CA GLU A 4 -7.80 8.38 -8.80
C GLU A 4 -9.14 9.09 -9.06
N ALA A 5 -9.97 8.51 -9.94
CA ALA A 5 -11.29 9.05 -10.24
C ALA A 5 -12.21 9.06 -9.02
N ASP A 6 -12.15 8.03 -8.17
CA ASP A 6 -12.95 7.96 -6.95
C ASP A 6 -12.57 9.05 -5.94
N LEU A 7 -11.27 9.27 -5.73
CA LEU A 7 -10.79 10.35 -4.87
C LEU A 7 -11.26 11.72 -5.38
N GLY A 8 -11.19 11.94 -6.68
CA GLY A 8 -11.67 13.16 -7.31
C GLY A 8 -13.17 13.39 -7.09
N ARG A 9 -13.98 12.34 -7.25
CA ARG A 9 -15.43 12.42 -7.02
C ARG A 9 -15.77 12.73 -5.56
N TYR A 10 -15.08 12.12 -4.61
CA TYR A 10 -15.27 12.43 -3.19
C TYR A 10 -14.94 13.89 -2.89
N TYR A 11 -13.82 14.37 -3.38
CA TYR A 11 -13.45 15.77 -3.16
C TYR A 11 -14.44 16.74 -3.82
N ASP A 12 -14.87 16.46 -5.05
CA ASP A 12 -15.84 17.31 -5.75
C ASP A 12 -17.17 17.41 -4.99
N LYS A 13 -17.58 16.31 -4.36
CA LYS A 13 -18.83 16.26 -3.59
C LYS A 13 -18.73 16.94 -2.24
N PHE A 14 -17.66 16.69 -1.49
CA PHE A 14 -17.57 17.07 -0.08
C PHE A 14 -16.66 18.28 0.18
N ARG A 15 -15.73 18.60 -0.73
CA ARG A 15 -14.77 19.71 -0.58
C ARG A 15 -14.02 19.70 0.75
N LYS A 16 -13.61 18.53 1.22
CA LYS A 16 -12.88 18.34 2.49
C LYS A 16 -11.58 17.61 2.23
N PRO A 17 -10.56 17.84 3.08
CA PRO A 17 -9.34 17.03 3.03
C PRO A 17 -9.66 15.55 3.18
N ILE A 18 -8.88 14.70 2.48
CA ILE A 18 -9.06 13.25 2.47
C ILE A 18 -7.87 12.60 3.14
N ILE A 19 -8.13 11.64 4.02
CA ILE A 19 -7.14 10.70 4.53
C ILE A 19 -7.49 9.33 3.95
N VAL A 20 -6.54 8.70 3.25
CA VAL A 20 -6.69 7.33 2.78
C VAL A 20 -6.30 6.40 3.92
N THR A 21 -7.27 5.71 4.48
CA THR A 21 -7.08 4.92 5.70
C THR A 21 -6.56 3.51 5.46
N GLU A 22 -6.71 3.00 4.25
CA GLU A 22 -6.23 1.66 3.89
C GLU A 22 -5.88 1.60 2.41
N PHE A 23 -4.65 1.18 2.10
CA PHE A 23 -4.24 0.78 0.76
C PHE A 23 -3.09 -0.22 0.88
N GLY A 24 -3.01 -1.17 -0.03
CA GLY A 24 -1.97 -2.20 0.00
C GLY A 24 -2.28 -3.40 -0.89
N ALA A 25 -1.30 -4.28 -1.05
CA ALA A 25 -1.42 -5.48 -1.87
C ALA A 25 -0.81 -6.70 -1.15
N ASP A 26 -1.39 -7.86 -1.40
CA ASP A 26 -0.87 -9.13 -0.86
C ASP A 26 0.50 -9.46 -1.45
N THR A 27 1.39 -10.01 -0.62
CA THR A 27 2.78 -10.29 -0.99
C THR A 27 3.29 -11.51 -0.25
N ILE A 28 3.99 -12.38 -0.97
CA ILE A 28 4.72 -13.51 -0.39
C ILE A 28 6.17 -13.09 -0.25
N GLU A 29 6.68 -13.07 0.97
CA GLU A 29 8.07 -12.72 1.25
C GLU A 29 9.04 -13.63 0.47
N GLY A 30 10.06 -13.02 -0.12
CA GLY A 30 11.06 -13.71 -0.92
C GLY A 30 10.62 -14.09 -2.33
N LEU A 31 9.35 -13.86 -2.69
CA LEU A 31 8.90 -14.04 -4.07
C LEU A 31 9.26 -12.81 -4.88
N HIS A 32 10.15 -12.99 -5.86
CA HIS A 32 10.65 -11.92 -6.71
C HIS A 32 10.26 -12.15 -8.17
N SER A 33 9.99 -11.07 -8.89
CA SER A 33 9.63 -11.12 -10.30
C SER A 33 10.07 -9.85 -11.02
N LEU A 34 10.79 -10.00 -12.11
CA LEU A 34 11.19 -8.88 -12.95
C LEU A 34 10.00 -8.18 -13.61
N CYS A 35 8.89 -8.88 -13.76
CA CYS A 35 7.67 -8.35 -14.39
C CYS A 35 6.60 -7.94 -13.38
N SER A 36 6.96 -7.77 -12.12
CA SER A 36 6.03 -7.39 -11.04
C SER A 36 4.77 -8.28 -11.00
N THR A 37 4.97 -9.59 -11.07
CA THR A 37 3.88 -10.56 -10.99
C THR A 37 3.16 -10.45 -9.65
N ALA A 38 1.84 -10.60 -9.64
CA ALA A 38 1.03 -10.57 -8.42
C ALA A 38 1.65 -11.44 -7.30
N PHE A 39 1.58 -10.99 -6.07
CA PHE A 39 2.19 -11.57 -4.88
C PHE A 39 3.72 -11.44 -4.77
N SER A 40 4.41 -10.93 -5.78
CA SER A 40 5.85 -10.65 -5.65
C SER A 40 6.10 -9.40 -4.80
N GLU A 41 7.31 -9.29 -4.24
CA GLU A 41 7.69 -8.08 -3.48
C GLU A 41 7.75 -6.86 -4.40
N GLU A 42 8.16 -7.03 -5.65
CA GLU A 42 8.17 -5.97 -6.66
C GLU A 42 6.75 -5.47 -6.95
N TYR A 43 5.78 -6.38 -7.06
CA TYR A 43 4.38 -6.01 -7.27
C TYR A 43 3.83 -5.17 -6.11
N GLN A 44 4.11 -5.56 -4.88
CA GLN A 44 3.69 -4.78 -3.70
C GLN A 44 4.29 -3.38 -3.73
N CYS A 45 5.59 -3.26 -4.02
CA CYS A 45 6.27 -1.97 -4.12
C CYS A 45 5.68 -1.12 -5.24
N ASP A 46 5.47 -1.69 -6.42
CA ASP A 46 4.90 -0.97 -7.57
C ASP A 46 3.48 -0.49 -7.27
N TYR A 47 2.67 -1.33 -6.63
CA TYR A 47 1.31 -0.97 -6.22
C TYR A 47 1.33 0.22 -5.26
N LEU A 48 2.16 0.16 -4.22
CA LEU A 48 2.28 1.24 -3.24
C LEU A 48 2.83 2.52 -3.90
N ALA A 49 3.83 2.38 -4.78
CA ALA A 49 4.39 3.52 -5.49
C ALA A 49 3.35 4.23 -6.37
N GLU A 50 2.51 3.47 -7.06
CA GLU A 50 1.45 4.04 -7.90
C GLU A 50 0.38 4.75 -7.05
N CYS A 51 -0.03 4.15 -5.93
CA CYS A 51 -0.93 4.82 -5.00
C CYS A 51 -0.34 6.13 -4.49
N CYS A 52 0.91 6.10 -4.06
CA CYS A 52 1.61 7.29 -3.56
C CYS A 52 1.75 8.37 -4.64
N ARG A 53 2.00 7.96 -5.89
CA ARG A 53 2.05 8.90 -7.02
C ARG A 53 0.72 9.64 -7.17
N VAL A 54 -0.39 8.91 -7.09
CA VAL A 54 -1.73 9.51 -7.16
C VAL A 54 -1.94 10.49 -6.00
N PHE A 55 -1.59 10.09 -4.77
CA PHE A 55 -1.74 10.96 -3.60
C PHE A 55 -0.92 12.25 -3.74
N ASP A 56 0.29 12.16 -4.24
CA ASP A 56 1.19 13.31 -4.39
C ASP A 56 0.66 14.31 -5.44
N GLN A 57 -0.17 13.87 -6.38
CA GLN A 57 -0.80 14.72 -7.37
C GLN A 57 -2.08 15.39 -6.88
N MET A 58 -2.61 14.97 -5.74
CA MET A 58 -3.89 15.45 -5.20
C MET A 58 -3.66 16.25 -3.92
N PRO A 59 -3.64 17.60 -3.98
CA PRO A 59 -3.33 18.43 -2.82
C PRO A 59 -4.32 18.28 -1.66
N TYR A 60 -5.50 17.77 -1.92
CA TYR A 60 -6.51 17.52 -0.89
C TYR A 60 -6.34 16.16 -0.18
N VAL A 61 -5.45 15.29 -0.66
CA VAL A 61 -5.07 14.06 0.08
C VAL A 61 -3.98 14.44 1.05
N VAL A 62 -4.30 14.45 2.33
CA VAL A 62 -3.45 14.97 3.40
C VAL A 62 -2.88 13.89 4.31
N GLY A 63 -3.26 12.64 4.11
CA GLY A 63 -2.74 11.52 4.90
C GLY A 63 -2.95 10.19 4.22
N GLU A 64 -2.09 9.24 4.57
CA GLU A 64 -2.10 7.90 4.00
C GLU A 64 -1.74 6.86 5.06
N HIS A 65 -2.52 5.79 5.14
CA HIS A 65 -2.25 4.66 6.02
C HIS A 65 -2.20 3.38 5.19
N VAL A 66 -1.07 2.70 5.22
CA VAL A 66 -0.91 1.42 4.54
C VAL A 66 -1.63 0.32 5.31
N TRP A 67 -2.40 -0.50 4.64
CA TRP A 67 -2.88 -1.75 5.18
C TRP A 67 -2.00 -2.88 4.63
N ASN A 68 -1.19 -3.53 5.45
CA ASN A 68 -1.10 -3.32 6.87
C ASN A 68 0.36 -3.44 7.34
N PHE A 69 0.58 -3.35 8.65
CA PHE A 69 1.92 -3.39 9.23
C PHE A 69 2.60 -4.73 9.01
N ALA A 70 1.94 -5.82 9.39
CA ALA A 70 2.52 -7.16 9.31
C ALA A 70 1.47 -8.19 8.92
N ASP A 71 1.91 -9.24 8.22
CA ASP A 71 1.05 -10.37 7.89
C ASP A 71 0.45 -10.98 9.14
N PHE A 72 -0.79 -11.45 9.04
CA PHE A 72 -1.47 -12.08 10.16
C PHE A 72 -2.38 -13.22 9.70
N LYS A 73 -2.62 -14.16 10.62
CA LYS A 73 -3.48 -15.31 10.37
C LYS A 73 -4.94 -14.87 10.25
N THR A 74 -5.63 -15.40 9.23
CA THR A 74 -7.06 -15.22 9.04
C THR A 74 -7.71 -16.57 8.79
N LYS A 75 -9.05 -16.60 8.74
CA LYS A 75 -9.75 -17.78 8.27
C LYS A 75 -9.35 -18.08 6.82
N GLU A 76 -9.03 -19.33 6.53
CA GLU A 76 -8.70 -19.77 5.18
C GLU A 76 -9.91 -19.67 4.25
N GLY A 77 -9.66 -19.33 2.97
CA GLY A 77 -10.69 -19.23 1.96
C GLY A 77 -10.11 -18.88 0.61
N VAL A 78 -10.96 -18.76 -0.40
CA VAL A 78 -10.54 -18.46 -1.78
C VAL A 78 -9.78 -17.13 -1.88
N LEU A 79 -10.14 -16.14 -1.06
CA LEU A 79 -9.54 -14.81 -1.05
C LEU A 79 -8.41 -14.66 -0.03
N ARG A 80 -8.17 -15.66 0.82
CA ARG A 80 -7.21 -15.59 1.91
C ARG A 80 -6.46 -16.92 2.05
N VAL A 81 -5.41 -17.07 1.28
CA VAL A 81 -4.53 -18.23 1.35
C VAL A 81 -3.40 -17.92 2.34
N ARG A 82 -3.30 -18.71 3.40
CA ARG A 82 -2.31 -18.53 4.50
C ARG A 82 -2.42 -17.19 5.22
N GLY A 83 -3.65 -16.65 5.34
CA GLY A 83 -3.89 -15.42 6.08
C GLY A 83 -3.83 -14.16 5.24
N ASN A 84 -3.81 -13.01 5.90
CA ASN A 84 -3.65 -11.71 5.26
C ASN A 84 -2.15 -11.45 5.02
N ARG A 85 -1.78 -11.28 3.76
CA ARG A 85 -0.39 -11.07 3.33
C ARG A 85 -0.11 -9.66 2.81
N LYS A 86 -0.92 -8.70 3.21
CA LYS A 86 -0.72 -7.29 2.86
C LYS A 86 0.27 -6.58 3.78
N GLY A 87 0.89 -7.31 4.69
CA GLY A 87 1.89 -6.76 5.59
C GLY A 87 3.09 -6.18 4.84
N VAL A 88 3.58 -5.06 5.34
CA VAL A 88 4.88 -4.49 4.96
C VAL A 88 6.00 -5.30 5.59
N PHE A 89 5.70 -5.94 6.71
CA PHE A 89 6.54 -6.92 7.39
C PHE A 89 5.87 -8.29 7.35
N THR A 90 6.68 -9.34 7.49
CA THR A 90 6.15 -10.69 7.67
C THR A 90 5.49 -10.85 9.03
N LYS A 91 4.83 -11.97 9.26
CA LYS A 91 4.25 -12.31 10.57
C LYS A 91 5.29 -12.28 11.69
N GLU A 92 6.54 -12.66 11.39
CA GLU A 92 7.68 -12.66 12.34
C GLU A 92 8.37 -11.30 12.44
N ARG A 93 7.86 -10.27 11.77
CA ARG A 93 8.38 -8.90 11.74
C ARG A 93 9.65 -8.72 10.88
N GLU A 94 9.89 -9.62 9.96
CA GLU A 94 10.94 -9.45 8.95
C GLU A 94 10.47 -8.42 7.90
N PRO A 95 11.30 -7.45 7.51
CA PRO A 95 10.88 -6.45 6.53
C PRO A 95 10.80 -7.04 5.12
N LYS A 96 9.75 -6.71 4.39
CA LYS A 96 9.67 -6.92 2.95
C LYS A 96 10.27 -5.70 2.23
N ALA A 97 10.47 -5.77 0.91
CA ALA A 97 10.97 -4.63 0.14
C ALA A 97 10.12 -3.36 0.34
N ALA A 98 8.81 -3.52 0.52
CA ALA A 98 7.90 -2.40 0.78
C ALA A 98 8.23 -1.61 2.04
N ALA A 99 8.80 -2.24 3.07
CA ALA A 99 9.22 -1.56 4.30
C ALA A 99 10.29 -0.51 4.00
N PHE A 100 11.25 -0.84 3.15
CA PHE A 100 12.32 0.08 2.76
C PHE A 100 11.80 1.19 1.84
N PHE A 101 10.87 0.86 0.94
CA PHE A 101 10.21 1.86 0.09
C PHE A 101 9.48 2.91 0.94
N LEU A 102 8.64 2.48 1.88
CA LEU A 102 7.87 3.39 2.74
C LEU A 102 8.77 4.19 3.68
N LYS A 103 9.80 3.58 4.24
CA LYS A 103 10.78 4.27 5.06
C LYS A 103 11.37 5.46 4.30
N LYS A 104 11.85 5.21 3.08
CA LYS A 104 12.45 6.24 2.24
C LYS A 104 11.45 7.35 1.90
N ARG A 105 10.19 6.99 1.60
CA ARG A 105 9.13 7.94 1.31
C ARG A 105 8.85 8.85 2.51
N TRP A 106 8.59 8.26 3.67
CA TRP A 106 8.19 9.01 4.86
C TRP A 106 9.32 9.80 5.49
N GLU A 107 10.55 9.33 5.44
CA GLU A 107 11.71 10.11 5.87
C GLU A 107 11.88 11.38 5.04
N LYS A 108 11.62 11.30 3.76
CA LYS A 108 11.68 12.47 2.87
C LYS A 108 10.63 13.51 3.23
N ASP A 109 9.43 13.09 3.63
CA ASP A 109 8.35 14.00 4.03
C ASP A 109 8.63 14.66 5.39
N ILE A 110 9.24 13.96 6.32
CA ILE A 110 9.62 14.51 7.64
C ILE A 110 10.64 15.65 7.51
N LYS A 111 11.49 15.63 6.49
CA LYS A 111 12.52 16.66 6.26
C LYS A 111 12.01 17.94 5.62
N LYS A 112 10.74 17.96 5.26
CA LYS A 112 10.08 19.18 4.79
C LYS A 112 9.56 19.99 5.97
#